data_45f01dc67bb7eb0d18266c3e7fb60762
#
_entry.id   45f01dc67bb7eb0d18266c3e7fb60762
#
_cell.length_a   1.000
_cell.length_b   1.000
_cell.length_c   1.000
_cell.angle_alpha   90.00
_cell.angle_beta   90.00
_cell.angle_gamma   90.00
#
_symmetry.space_group_name_H-M   'P 1'
#
loop_
_entity.id
_entity.type
_entity.pdbx_description
1 polymer ?
#
loop_
_entity_poly.entity_id
_entity_poly.type
_entity_poly.pdbx_seq_one_letter_code
_entity_poly.pdbx_strand_id
1 'polypeptide(L)' 'VGTGPLTLKRHPTLEDRVMVSAGAKVIGNITIGNDSIVGAQAVVLRNVPPNCTVVGIPACIVKKDGERVRKESK' A
#
# COMPACT_ATOMS: atom_id res chain seq x y z
N VAL A 1 12.45 -1.91 1.70
CA VAL A 1 11.45 -2.52 0.84
C VAL A 1 10.98 -3.82 1.47
N GLY A 2 9.79 -4.19 1.17
CA GLY A 2 9.20 -5.38 1.74
C GLY A 2 9.89 -6.67 1.34
N THR A 3 9.36 -7.74 1.82
CA THR A 3 9.87 -9.07 1.59
C THR A 3 8.91 -9.83 0.70
N GLY A 4 9.43 -10.82 0.00
CA GLY A 4 8.61 -11.66 -0.85
C GLY A 4 8.36 -11.05 -2.21
N PRO A 5 7.66 -11.80 -3.07
CA PRO A 5 7.42 -11.33 -4.44
C PRO A 5 6.57 -10.08 -4.47
N LEU A 6 6.87 -9.24 -5.42
CA LEU A 6 6.20 -7.96 -5.59
C LEU A 6 6.08 -7.70 -7.07
N THR A 7 4.89 -7.34 -7.51
CA THR A 7 4.65 -7.01 -8.90
C THR A 7 4.43 -5.52 -9.03
N LEU A 8 5.27 -4.88 -9.82
CA LEU A 8 5.14 -3.46 -10.12
C LEU A 8 4.79 -3.29 -11.57
N LYS A 9 3.74 -2.55 -11.84
CA LYS A 9 3.31 -2.22 -13.19
C LYS A 9 3.47 -0.73 -13.41
N ARG A 10 3.93 -0.37 -14.60
CA ARG A 10 4.24 0.99 -14.92
C ARG A 10 5.39 1.46 -14.07
N HIS A 11 5.30 2.60 -13.45
CA HIS A 11 6.43 3.15 -12.71
C HIS A 11 5.97 3.72 -11.38
N PRO A 12 5.48 2.87 -10.48
CA PRO A 12 5.10 3.39 -9.17
C PRO A 12 6.32 3.87 -8.40
N THR A 13 6.10 4.84 -7.54
CA THR A 13 7.13 5.38 -6.69
C THR A 13 6.91 4.91 -5.26
N LEU A 14 7.92 4.30 -4.70
CA LEU A 14 7.89 3.90 -3.29
C LEU A 14 8.83 4.81 -2.54
N GLU A 15 8.29 5.54 -1.58
CA GLU A 15 9.11 6.44 -0.79
C GLU A 15 9.85 5.67 0.28
N ASP A 16 10.38 6.39 1.28
CA ASP A 16 11.27 5.76 2.25
C ASP A 16 10.50 4.83 3.18
N ARG A 17 11.13 3.74 3.53
CA ARG A 17 10.63 2.80 4.53
C ARG A 17 9.26 2.23 4.22
N VAL A 18 8.93 2.13 2.95
CA VAL A 18 7.68 1.50 2.52
C VAL A 18 7.87 -0.01 2.59
N MET A 19 6.92 -0.67 3.21
CA MET A 19 6.94 -2.12 3.31
C MET A 19 5.84 -2.70 2.43
N VAL A 20 6.23 -3.60 1.54
CA VAL A 20 5.28 -4.24 0.65
C VAL A 20 5.34 -5.74 0.91
N SER A 21 4.24 -6.29 1.35
CA SER A 21 4.20 -7.68 1.76
C SER A 21 4.08 -8.62 0.57
N ALA A 22 4.24 -9.91 0.83
CA ALA A 22 4.28 -10.91 -0.22
C ALA A 22 2.99 -10.92 -1.02
N GLY A 23 3.11 -11.04 -2.32
CA GLY A 23 1.97 -11.15 -3.21
C GLY A 23 1.24 -9.86 -3.47
N ALA A 24 1.67 -8.77 -2.86
CA ALA A 24 1.04 -7.48 -3.11
C ALA A 24 1.37 -7.00 -4.53
N LYS A 25 0.46 -6.23 -5.09
CA LYS A 25 0.63 -5.66 -6.41
C LYS A 25 0.44 -4.17 -6.33
N VAL A 26 1.34 -3.43 -6.95
CA VAL A 26 1.24 -1.97 -7.04
C VAL A 26 1.15 -1.65 -8.51
N ILE A 27 0.01 -1.15 -8.92
CA ILE A 27 -0.29 -1.01 -10.35
C ILE A 27 -0.56 0.44 -10.66
N GLY A 28 0.12 0.92 -11.68
CA GLY A 28 -0.11 2.26 -12.17
C GLY A 28 0.95 3.23 -11.72
N ASN A 29 0.80 4.46 -12.16
CA ASN A 29 1.75 5.51 -11.90
C ASN A 29 1.37 6.22 -10.60
N ILE A 30 1.56 5.51 -9.50
CA ILE A 30 1.12 5.98 -8.18
C ILE A 30 2.32 6.10 -7.25
N THR A 31 2.09 6.77 -6.13
CA THR A 31 3.13 6.99 -5.13
C THR A 31 2.66 6.41 -3.79
N ILE A 32 3.53 5.65 -3.16
CA ILE A 32 3.27 5.14 -1.82
C ILE A 32 4.16 5.91 -0.85
N GLY A 33 3.53 6.61 0.07
CA GLY A 33 4.25 7.53 0.94
C GLY A 33 5.11 6.85 1.98
N ASN A 34 5.90 7.65 2.67
CA ASN A 34 6.87 7.16 3.64
C ASN A 34 6.21 6.32 4.72
N ASP A 35 6.88 5.26 5.14
CA ASP A 35 6.45 4.44 6.27
C ASP A 35 5.10 3.76 6.06
N SER A 36 4.66 3.67 4.83
CA SER A 36 3.40 3.00 4.54
C SER A 36 3.61 1.50 4.42
N ILE A 37 2.56 0.75 4.68
CA ILE A 37 2.61 -0.70 4.64
C ILE A 37 1.53 -1.20 3.70
N VAL A 38 1.93 -2.03 2.77
CA VAL A 38 1.00 -2.69 1.85
C VAL A 38 0.88 -4.14 2.31
N GLY A 39 -0.32 -4.52 2.73
CA GLY A 39 -0.54 -5.85 3.25
C GLY A 39 -0.40 -6.93 2.20
N ALA A 40 -0.33 -8.18 2.67
CA ALA A 40 -0.13 -9.30 1.78
C ALA A 40 -1.26 -9.38 0.76
N GLN A 41 -0.90 -9.58 -0.49
CA GLN A 41 -1.84 -9.76 -1.60
C GLN A 41 -2.75 -8.56 -1.83
N ALA A 42 -2.43 -7.41 -1.28
CA ALA A 42 -3.19 -6.21 -1.57
C ALA A 42 -2.92 -5.75 -2.99
N VAL A 43 -3.90 -5.14 -3.61
CA VAL A 43 -3.75 -4.60 -4.94
C VAL A 43 -3.95 -3.09 -4.85
N VAL A 44 -2.85 -2.35 -4.97
CA VAL A 44 -2.86 -0.91 -4.80
C VAL A 44 -3.03 -0.25 -6.15
N LEU A 45 -4.09 0.52 -6.28
CA LEU A 45 -4.43 1.18 -7.53
C LEU A 45 -4.42 2.70 -7.41
N ARG A 46 -4.18 3.23 -6.22
CA ARG A 46 -4.21 4.67 -5.98
C ARG A 46 -3.06 5.06 -5.09
N ASN A 47 -2.75 6.34 -5.07
CA ASN A 47 -1.70 6.85 -4.20
C ASN A 47 -2.01 6.53 -2.74
N VAL A 48 -0.96 6.22 -1.99
CA VAL A 48 -1.07 5.91 -0.57
C VAL A 48 -0.36 7.01 0.19
N PRO A 49 -1.08 7.71 1.09
CA PRO A 49 -0.43 8.74 1.90
C PRO A 49 0.61 8.13 2.84
N PRO A 50 1.51 8.94 3.37
CA PRO A 50 2.51 8.41 4.30
C PRO A 50 1.88 7.90 5.58
N ASN A 51 2.57 6.96 6.21
CA ASN A 51 2.16 6.38 7.49
C ASN A 51 0.81 5.68 7.43
N CYS A 52 0.50 5.06 6.30
CA CYS A 52 -0.76 4.36 6.13
C CYS A 52 -0.52 2.89 5.89
N THR A 53 -1.47 2.08 6.32
CA THR A 53 -1.48 0.66 6.02
C THR A 53 -2.68 0.36 5.15
N VAL A 54 -2.43 -0.30 4.03
CA VAL A 54 -3.49 -0.65 3.09
C VAL A 54 -3.54 -2.15 2.90
N VAL A 55 -4.74 -2.68 2.79
CA VAL A 55 -4.94 -4.12 2.58
C VAL A 55 -6.13 -4.33 1.65
N GLY A 56 -6.17 -5.49 1.04
CA GLY A 56 -7.34 -5.91 0.30
C GLY A 56 -7.27 -5.67 -1.19
N ILE A 57 -8.32 -6.03 -1.88
CA ILE A 57 -8.45 -5.88 -3.33
C ILE A 57 -9.79 -5.23 -3.62
N PRO A 58 -9.81 -3.96 -4.03
CA PRO A 58 -8.69 -3.04 -4.08
C PRO A 58 -8.22 -2.65 -2.68
N ALA A 59 -6.97 -2.23 -2.58
CA ALA A 59 -6.41 -1.90 -1.28
C ALA A 59 -7.13 -0.70 -0.67
N CYS A 60 -7.41 -0.81 0.62
CA CYS A 60 -8.05 0.25 1.36
C CYS A 60 -7.21 0.57 2.57
N ILE A 61 -7.23 1.83 2.98
CA ILE A 61 -6.49 2.27 4.14
C ILE A 61 -7.18 1.75 5.40
N VAL A 62 -6.47 0.97 6.20
CA VAL A 62 -7.01 0.47 7.46
C VAL A 62 -6.32 1.09 8.65
N LYS A 63 -5.17 1.73 8.45
CA LYS A 63 -4.46 2.47 9.49
C LYS A 63 -3.87 3.72 8.88
N LYS A 64 -3.87 4.78 9.64
CA LYS A 64 -3.26 6.02 9.23
C LYS A 64 -2.58 6.64 10.44
N ASP A 65 -1.29 6.94 10.29
CA ASP A 65 -0.49 7.52 11.37
C ASP A 65 -0.56 6.68 12.64
N GLY A 66 -0.57 5.37 12.47
CA GLY A 66 -0.60 4.46 13.59
C GLY A 66 -1.96 4.22 14.20
N GLU A 67 -2.98 4.90 13.71
CA GLU A 67 -4.33 4.75 14.23
C GLU A 67 -5.20 4.00 13.25
N ARG A 68 -6.03 3.14 13.78
CA ARG A 68 -6.93 2.38 12.96
C ARG A 68 -7.98 3.31 12.36
N VAL A 69 -8.16 3.19 11.06
CA VAL A 69 -9.15 3.98 10.33
C VAL A 69 -10.39 3.13 10.18
N ARG A 70 -11.52 3.69 10.62
CA ARG A 70 -12.77 2.99 10.46
C ARG A 70 -13.13 2.97 8.98
N LYS A 71 -13.39 1.78 8.49
CA LYS A 71 -13.73 1.64 7.09
C LYS A 71 -15.14 2.13 6.85
N GLU A 72 -15.26 3.01 5.88
CA GLU A 72 -16.56 3.48 5.47
C GLU A 72 -17.19 2.48 4.56
N SER A 73 -18.31 2.01 4.94
CA SER A 73 -19.05 1.07 4.14
C SER A 73 -19.85 1.83 3.09
N LYS A 74 -19.72 1.40 1.89
CA LYS A 74 -20.43 2.15 0.86
C LYS A 74 -21.36 1.26 0.14
#